data_4c14ef0250a8f25d14c52234f4765754
#
_entry.id   4c14ef0250a8f25d14c52234f4765754
#
_cell.length_a   1.000
_cell.length_b   1.000
_cell.length_c   1.000
_cell.angle_alpha   90.00
_cell.angle_beta   90.00
_cell.angle_gamma   90.00
#
_symmetry.space_group_name_H-M   'P 1'
#
loop_
_entity.id
_entity.type
_entity.pdbx_description
1 polymer ?
#
loop_
_entity_poly.entity_id
_entity_poly.type
_entity_poly.pdbx_seq_one_letter_code
_entity_poly.pdbx_strand_id
1 'polypeptide(L)' 'NQIIANDLLACEKQKLHTLPLQRRKIYVMSRYEDKSASEISASLQLSRRTVENHLFISRKEIREYIKQCI' A
#
# COMPACT_ATOMS: atom_id res chain seq x y z
N ASN A 1 26.72 3.03 -1.07
CA ASN A 1 25.74 3.46 -0.11
C ASN A 1 24.70 2.38 0.12
N GLN A 2 24.45 2.09 1.37
CA GLN A 2 23.60 0.95 1.72
C GLN A 2 22.23 1.40 2.19
N ILE A 3 21.20 0.76 1.62
CA ILE A 3 19.84 0.96 2.07
C ILE A 3 19.50 -0.18 3.03
N ILE A 4 19.28 0.16 4.27
CA ILE A 4 18.89 -0.83 5.27
C ILE A 4 17.37 -0.94 5.33
N ALA A 5 16.87 -1.93 6.04
CA ALA A 5 15.43 -2.18 6.11
C ALA A 5 14.66 -0.97 6.62
N ASN A 6 15.23 -0.22 7.58
CA ASN A 6 14.56 0.98 8.09
C ASN A 6 14.41 2.05 7.02
N ASP A 7 15.41 2.19 6.15
CA ASP A 7 15.33 3.19 5.08
C ASP A 7 14.25 2.82 4.07
N LEU A 8 14.12 1.53 3.76
CA LEU A 8 13.07 1.07 2.87
C LEU A 8 11.69 1.31 3.47
N LEU A 9 11.54 1.06 4.77
CA LEU A 9 10.27 1.33 5.45
C LEU A 9 9.95 2.82 5.45
N ALA A 10 10.94 3.67 5.63
CA ALA A 10 10.73 5.11 5.60
C ALA A 10 10.26 5.56 4.22
N CYS A 11 10.87 5.04 3.15
CA CYS A 11 10.45 5.35 1.79
C CYS A 11 9.02 4.89 1.54
N GLU A 12 8.68 3.69 1.98
CA GLU A 12 7.33 3.18 1.82
C GLU A 12 6.32 4.07 2.52
N LYS A 13 6.61 4.48 3.75
CA LYS A 13 5.70 5.33 4.51
C LYS A 13 5.55 6.71 3.90
N GLN A 14 6.63 7.28 3.36
CA GLN A 14 6.55 8.56 2.69
C GLN A 14 5.61 8.49 1.48
N LYS A 15 5.77 7.47 0.65
CA LYS A 15 4.89 7.31 -0.50
C LYS A 15 3.46 7.06 -0.05
N LEU A 16 3.29 6.31 1.02
CA LEU A 16 1.97 6.00 1.55
C LEU A 16 1.20 7.26 1.88
N HIS A 17 1.88 8.27 2.45
CA HIS A 17 1.23 9.53 2.79
C HIS A 17 0.75 10.31 1.57
N THR A 18 1.30 10.04 0.38
CA THR A 18 0.88 10.73 -0.83
C THR A 18 -0.32 10.06 -1.51
N LEU A 19 -0.71 8.87 -1.06
CA LEU A 19 -1.84 8.18 -1.65
C LEU A 19 -3.16 8.77 -1.17
N PRO A 20 -4.23 8.70 -1.99
CA PRO A 20 -5.55 9.07 -1.51
C PRO A 20 -5.91 8.28 -0.27
N LEU A 21 -6.72 8.89 0.61
CA LEU A 21 -7.03 8.29 1.90
C LEU A 21 -7.55 6.86 1.78
N GLN A 22 -8.50 6.63 0.87
CA GLN A 22 -9.08 5.31 0.73
C GLN A 22 -8.05 4.28 0.26
N ARG A 23 -7.24 4.66 -0.72
CA ARG A 23 -6.20 3.76 -1.22
C ARG A 23 -5.19 3.44 -0.13
N ARG A 24 -4.82 4.44 0.66
CA ARG A 24 -3.89 4.26 1.77
C ARG A 24 -4.47 3.29 2.80
N LYS A 25 -5.75 3.43 3.16
CA LYS A 25 -6.40 2.52 4.09
C LYS A 25 -6.36 1.08 3.60
N ILE A 26 -6.69 0.89 2.32
CA ILE A 26 -6.70 -0.44 1.74
C ILE A 26 -5.30 -1.06 1.77
N TYR A 27 -4.31 -0.28 1.41
CA TYR A 27 -2.94 -0.77 1.41
C TYR A 27 -2.47 -1.14 2.83
N VAL A 28 -2.77 -0.30 3.81
CA VAL A 28 -2.38 -0.57 5.19
C VAL A 28 -3.05 -1.83 5.71
N MET A 29 -4.33 -2.01 5.43
CA MET A 29 -5.03 -3.21 5.87
C MET A 29 -4.45 -4.47 5.25
N SER A 30 -4.04 -4.40 3.99
CA SER A 30 -3.44 -5.56 3.31
C SER A 30 -2.01 -5.82 3.77
N ARG A 31 -1.22 -4.77 3.88
CA ARG A 31 0.23 -4.89 4.11
C ARG A 31 0.57 -5.09 5.57
N TYR A 32 -0.08 -4.33 6.45
CA TYR A 32 0.28 -4.31 7.87
C TYR A 32 -0.69 -5.08 8.76
N GLU A 33 -1.93 -5.23 8.34
CA GLU A 33 -2.92 -5.96 9.13
C GLU A 33 -3.20 -7.35 8.56
N ASP A 34 -2.55 -7.67 7.44
CA ASP A 34 -2.62 -9.00 6.82
C ASP A 34 -4.04 -9.44 6.48
N LYS A 35 -4.86 -8.49 6.06
CA LYS A 35 -6.24 -8.79 5.69
C LYS A 35 -6.35 -9.13 4.22
N SER A 36 -7.27 -10.05 3.90
CA SER A 36 -7.54 -10.40 2.52
C SER A 36 -8.37 -9.34 1.83
N ALA A 37 -8.39 -9.37 0.50
CA ALA A 37 -9.22 -8.45 -0.27
C ALA A 37 -10.69 -8.58 0.12
N SER A 38 -11.15 -9.79 0.40
CA SER A 38 -12.54 -10.01 0.84
C SER A 38 -12.81 -9.34 2.18
N GLU A 39 -11.87 -9.47 3.13
CA GLU A 39 -12.04 -8.85 4.44
C GLU A 39 -12.04 -7.33 4.34
N ILE A 40 -11.15 -6.78 3.50
CA ILE A 40 -11.07 -5.34 3.31
C ILE A 40 -12.34 -4.82 2.66
N SER A 41 -12.84 -5.52 1.66
CA SER A 41 -14.05 -5.10 0.96
C SER A 41 -15.25 -5.08 1.91
N ALA A 42 -15.36 -6.08 2.78
CA ALA A 42 -16.43 -6.11 3.76
C ALA A 42 -16.29 -4.98 4.77
N SER A 43 -15.06 -4.73 5.22
CA SER A 43 -14.81 -3.70 6.24
C SER A 43 -15.11 -2.30 5.72
N LEU A 44 -14.78 -2.02 4.47
CA LEU A 44 -14.94 -0.69 3.88
C LEU A 44 -16.19 -0.56 3.01
N GLN A 45 -16.99 -1.61 2.91
CA GLN A 45 -18.20 -1.63 2.10
C GLN A 45 -17.91 -1.30 0.63
N LEU A 46 -16.84 -1.88 0.12
CA LEU A 46 -16.43 -1.76 -1.27
C LEU A 46 -16.53 -3.11 -1.95
N SER A 47 -16.57 -3.11 -3.30
CA SER A 47 -16.50 -4.38 -4.00
C SER A 47 -15.08 -4.94 -3.91
N ARG A 48 -14.99 -6.26 -3.94
CA ARG A 48 -13.69 -6.92 -3.91
C ARG A 48 -12.81 -6.47 -5.09
N ARG A 49 -13.42 -6.30 -6.25
CA ARG A 49 -12.69 -5.86 -7.44
C ARG A 49 -12.08 -4.47 -7.23
N THR A 50 -12.84 -3.56 -6.62
CA THR A 50 -12.33 -2.24 -6.32
C THR A 50 -11.13 -2.31 -5.38
N VAL A 51 -11.21 -3.16 -4.36
CA VAL A 51 -10.11 -3.36 -3.42
C VAL A 51 -8.88 -3.90 -4.15
N GLU A 52 -9.08 -4.89 -5.01
CA GLU A 52 -7.96 -5.47 -5.75
C GLU A 52 -7.30 -4.46 -6.69
N ASN A 53 -8.10 -3.62 -7.34
CA ASN A 53 -7.57 -2.57 -8.20
C ASN A 53 -6.73 -1.57 -7.39
N HIS A 54 -7.24 -1.15 -6.24
CA HIS A 54 -6.49 -0.23 -5.39
C HIS A 54 -5.18 -0.85 -4.93
N LEU A 55 -5.21 -2.12 -4.56
CA LEU A 55 -3.99 -2.81 -4.14
C LEU A 55 -2.97 -2.91 -5.27
N PHE A 56 -3.45 -3.23 -6.47
CA PHE A 56 -2.55 -3.34 -7.61
C PHE A 56 -1.85 -2.01 -7.89
N ILE A 57 -2.62 -0.93 -7.94
CA ILE A 57 -2.08 0.39 -8.22
C ILE A 57 -1.14 0.84 -7.10
N SER A 58 -1.55 0.65 -5.85
CA SER A 58 -0.74 1.05 -4.70
C SER A 58 0.60 0.33 -4.68
N ARG A 59 0.59 -0.98 -4.90
CA ARG A 59 1.82 -1.76 -4.89
C ARG A 59 2.75 -1.33 -5.99
N LYS A 60 2.20 -1.03 -7.17
CA LYS A 60 3.01 -0.58 -8.29
C LYS A 60 3.65 0.78 -8.00
N GLU A 61 2.86 1.72 -7.50
CA GLU A 61 3.37 3.06 -7.21
C GLU A 61 4.43 3.03 -6.11
N ILE A 62 4.19 2.27 -5.08
CA ILE A 62 5.13 2.20 -3.96
C ILE A 62 6.43 1.52 -4.41
N ARG A 63 6.32 0.45 -5.19
CA ARG A 63 7.50 -0.24 -5.67
C ARG A 63 8.36 0.66 -6.54
N GLU A 64 7.74 1.44 -7.41
CA GLU A 64 8.48 2.36 -8.28
C GLU A 64 9.11 3.49 -7.48
N TYR A 65 8.40 3.97 -6.46
CA TYR A 65 8.96 5.00 -5.59
C TYR A 65 10.19 4.49 -4.84
N ILE A 66 10.12 3.27 -4.34
CA ILE A 66 11.24 2.67 -3.63
C ILE A 66 12.45 2.51 -4.56
N LYS A 67 12.22 2.15 -5.80
CA LYS A 67 13.31 2.06 -6.77
C LYS A 67 14.02 3.40 -6.94
N GLN A 68 13.29 4.49 -6.88
CA GLN A 68 13.89 5.82 -7.00
C GLN A 68 14.65 6.20 -5.72
N CYS A 69 14.23 5.69 -4.58
CA CYS A 69 14.94 5.95 -3.33
C CYS A 69 16.29 5.22 -3.27
N ILE A 70 16.38 4.11 -3.95
CA ILE A 70 17.61 3.33 -3.98
C ILE A 70 18.52 3.81 -5.10
#